data_9ea6852d36bf8a01f29bb2f2636b8f0a
#
_entry.id   9ea6852d36bf8a01f29bb2f2636b8f0a
#
_cell.length_a   1.000
_cell.length_b   1.000
_cell.length_c   1.000
_cell.angle_alpha   90.00
_cell.angle_beta   90.00
_cell.angle_gamma   90.00
#
_symmetry.space_group_name_H-M   'P 1'
#
loop_
_entity.id
_entity.type
_entity.pdbx_description
1 polymer ?
#
loop_
_entity_poly.entity_id
_entity_poly.type
_entity_poly.pdbx_seq_one_letter_code
_entity_poly.pdbx_strand_id
1 'polypeptide(L)'
;MRWELAESNRGTELPLEGLRVLDLSRVLAGPLCAMVVGDLGADVIKVESPAGDPVRELAPPRLNGLATYYLSVNRHRRNVTLDLSNAEDLAKLEALVAQADAVIENYLPYQRDRFGLERLRLAHPDVIWVSVTPASGTGPLANEPTFDLLAQARSGLMSVTGEFDGEPTKVGAPLADVVTGLYATIGLLAALVGKLQGRPGRHIEAPLLESTMTALVNQMQGFLVTNQVPGRLGNHHPSIAPYGPVRASDGQLLLAVGTDAQFESLNRALDGIILRVHPEWLTNEIRVIERDALHAYLDELFATQSVDAWLSVLMDARVPCAPIYDVAEAVRQPQIADSDFVGTTDSLVGPVAMLRSPLRIDGKRPELRSGPRGLGQDNDLLGD
;
A
#
# COMPACT_ATOMS: atom_id res chain seq x y z
N MET A 1 -12.79 -33.04 5.91
CA MET A 1 -11.65 -32.24 5.47
C MET A 1 -10.90 -31.69 6.68
N ARG A 2 -9.56 -31.75 6.67
CA ARG A 2 -8.69 -31.21 7.74
C ARG A 2 -7.71 -30.22 7.10
N TRP A 3 -7.66 -29.00 7.58
CA TRP A 3 -6.69 -28.01 7.13
C TRP A 3 -5.32 -28.29 7.77
N GLU A 4 -4.42 -28.89 7.02
CA GLU A 4 -3.03 -29.06 7.42
C GLU A 4 -2.22 -27.84 6.99
N LEU A 5 -1.32 -27.39 7.88
CA LEU A 5 -0.42 -26.27 7.55
C LEU A 5 0.50 -26.65 6.39
N ALA A 6 0.73 -25.70 5.48
CA ALA A 6 1.69 -25.89 4.40
C ALA A 6 3.09 -26.19 4.97
N GLU A 7 3.86 -27.08 4.34
CA GLU A 7 5.22 -27.40 4.79
C GLU A 7 6.13 -26.17 4.81
N SER A 8 5.98 -25.27 3.82
CA SER A 8 6.72 -24.02 3.75
C SER A 8 6.45 -23.04 4.90
N ASN A 9 5.39 -23.27 5.69
CA ASN A 9 4.99 -22.44 6.81
C ASN A 9 5.32 -23.05 8.17
N ARG A 10 5.89 -24.26 8.21
CA ARG A 10 6.26 -24.95 9.46
C ARG A 10 7.68 -24.59 9.87
N GLY A 11 7.88 -24.23 11.13
CA GLY A 11 9.21 -23.97 11.70
C GLY A 11 9.88 -22.71 11.12
N THR A 12 9.09 -21.73 10.69
CA THR A 12 9.60 -20.47 10.12
C THR A 12 10.06 -19.47 11.17
N GLU A 13 9.67 -19.67 12.44
CA GLU A 13 9.86 -18.72 13.55
C GLU A 13 9.29 -17.31 13.27
N LEU A 14 8.38 -17.20 12.30
CA LEU A 14 7.72 -15.93 11.97
C LEU A 14 6.54 -15.66 12.92
N PRO A 15 6.23 -14.40 13.21
CA PRO A 15 5.25 -14.03 14.25
C PRO A 15 3.85 -14.61 14.09
N LEU A 16 3.43 -14.94 12.88
CA LEU A 16 2.10 -15.46 12.59
C LEU A 16 2.14 -16.95 12.17
N GLU A 17 3.23 -17.67 12.45
CA GLU A 17 3.29 -19.10 12.21
C GLU A 17 2.15 -19.81 12.94
N GLY A 18 1.47 -20.73 12.25
CA GLY A 18 0.32 -21.46 12.75
C GLY A 18 -1.03 -20.74 12.61
N LEU A 19 -1.05 -19.44 12.32
CA LEU A 19 -2.27 -18.70 12.03
C LEU A 19 -2.84 -19.13 10.67
N ARG A 20 -4.13 -19.51 10.64
CA ARG A 20 -4.86 -19.94 9.45
C ARG A 20 -5.76 -18.82 8.94
N VAL A 21 -5.50 -18.35 7.74
CA VAL A 21 -6.25 -17.25 7.13
C VAL A 21 -6.92 -17.69 5.83
N LEU A 22 -8.21 -17.50 5.74
CA LEU A 22 -8.99 -17.75 4.54
C LEU A 22 -9.18 -16.43 3.78
N ASP A 23 -8.67 -16.37 2.55
CA ASP A 23 -8.77 -15.18 1.69
C ASP A 23 -9.83 -15.40 0.60
N LEU A 24 -11.00 -14.80 0.79
CA LEU A 24 -12.10 -14.77 -0.18
C LEU A 24 -12.07 -13.48 -1.02
N SER A 25 -11.08 -12.61 -0.78
CA SER A 25 -11.01 -11.29 -1.40
C SER A 25 -10.45 -11.33 -2.81
N ARG A 26 -10.71 -10.27 -3.57
CA ARG A 26 -10.30 -10.13 -4.97
C ARG A 26 -9.64 -8.78 -5.20
N VAL A 27 -8.96 -8.64 -6.30
CA VAL A 27 -8.30 -7.45 -6.83
C VAL A 27 -7.07 -7.08 -6.01
N LEU A 28 -7.11 -6.11 -5.08
CA LEU A 28 -5.89 -5.61 -4.46
C LEU A 28 -5.97 -5.43 -2.93
N ALA A 29 -6.88 -4.64 -2.39
CA ALA A 29 -6.84 -4.26 -0.97
C ALA A 29 -6.91 -5.45 -0.01
N GLY A 30 -7.89 -6.34 -0.18
CA GLY A 30 -7.99 -7.59 0.58
C GLY A 30 -6.81 -8.55 0.31
N PRO A 31 -6.48 -8.82 -0.96
CA PRO A 31 -5.29 -9.61 -1.29
C PRO A 31 -3.99 -9.05 -0.73
N LEU A 32 -3.82 -7.75 -0.62
CA LEU A 32 -2.66 -7.14 0.04
C LEU A 32 -2.62 -7.49 1.54
N CYS A 33 -3.74 -7.37 2.23
CA CYS A 33 -3.85 -7.78 3.63
C CYS A 33 -3.43 -9.25 3.80
N ALA A 34 -3.99 -10.16 2.99
CA ALA A 34 -3.67 -11.58 3.02
C ALA A 34 -2.20 -11.86 2.67
N MET A 35 -1.60 -11.11 1.74
CA MET A 35 -0.18 -11.21 1.40
C MET A 35 0.71 -10.78 2.58
N VAL A 36 0.38 -9.67 3.24
CA VAL A 36 1.18 -9.17 4.38
C VAL A 36 1.17 -10.16 5.54
N VAL A 37 0.01 -10.73 5.90
CA VAL A 37 -0.02 -11.75 6.96
C VAL A 37 0.67 -13.05 6.52
N GLY A 38 0.60 -13.39 5.23
CA GLY A 38 1.38 -14.48 4.64
C GLY A 38 2.88 -14.25 4.76
N ASP A 39 3.38 -13.05 4.43
CA ASP A 39 4.78 -12.66 4.62
C ASP A 39 5.23 -12.83 6.08
N LEU A 40 4.33 -12.59 7.03
CA LEU A 40 4.59 -12.71 8.47
C LEU A 40 4.43 -14.15 9.02
N GLY A 41 4.16 -15.14 8.17
CA GLY A 41 4.16 -16.56 8.56
C GLY A 41 2.79 -17.24 8.54
N ALA A 42 1.69 -16.49 8.37
CA ALA A 42 0.37 -17.12 8.31
C ALA A 42 0.25 -18.11 7.16
N ASP A 43 -0.51 -19.18 7.38
CA ASP A 43 -0.92 -20.12 6.36
C ASP A 43 -2.21 -19.65 5.70
N VAL A 44 -2.10 -19.19 4.46
CA VAL A 44 -3.19 -18.55 3.73
C VAL A 44 -3.73 -19.46 2.64
N ILE A 45 -5.05 -19.69 2.64
CA ILE A 45 -5.76 -20.30 1.51
C ILE A 45 -6.60 -19.22 0.82
N LYS A 46 -6.31 -18.97 -0.46
CA LYS A 46 -7.14 -18.14 -1.31
C LYS A 46 -8.22 -18.98 -1.97
N VAL A 47 -9.47 -18.58 -1.78
CA VAL A 47 -10.62 -19.17 -2.46
C VAL A 47 -11.01 -18.28 -3.64
N GLU A 48 -10.94 -18.81 -4.83
CA GLU A 48 -11.39 -18.14 -6.05
C GLU A 48 -12.65 -18.81 -6.60
N SER A 49 -13.45 -18.06 -7.34
CA SER A 49 -14.52 -18.65 -8.15
C SER A 49 -13.93 -19.49 -9.31
N PRO A 50 -14.71 -20.35 -9.98
CA PRO A 50 -14.23 -21.05 -11.18
C PRO A 50 -13.74 -20.14 -12.29
N ALA A 51 -14.18 -18.87 -12.34
CA ALA A 51 -13.69 -17.86 -13.29
C ALA A 51 -12.36 -17.21 -12.84
N GLY A 52 -11.91 -17.45 -11.61
CA GLY A 52 -10.71 -16.84 -11.05
C GLY A 52 -10.91 -15.42 -10.53
N ASP A 53 -9.83 -14.86 -9.98
CA ASP A 53 -9.74 -13.45 -9.61
C ASP A 53 -9.57 -12.61 -10.89
N PRO A 54 -10.35 -11.53 -11.09
CA PRO A 54 -10.22 -10.66 -12.26
C PRO A 54 -8.80 -10.16 -12.54
N VAL A 55 -7.96 -10.00 -11.52
CA VAL A 55 -6.57 -9.53 -11.70
C VAL A 55 -5.68 -10.53 -12.42
N ARG A 56 -6.09 -11.78 -12.60
CA ARG A 56 -5.39 -12.74 -13.47
C ARG A 56 -5.34 -12.26 -14.91
N GLU A 57 -6.35 -11.49 -15.32
CA GLU A 57 -6.54 -10.99 -16.70
C GLU A 57 -6.24 -9.48 -16.87
N LEU A 58 -6.04 -8.73 -15.76
CA LEU A 58 -5.74 -7.30 -15.82
C LEU A 58 -4.32 -7.03 -16.34
N ALA A 59 -4.19 -6.95 -17.62
CA ALA A 59 -2.94 -6.74 -18.36
C ALA A 59 -3.12 -5.71 -19.49
N PRO A 60 -2.08 -5.13 -20.08
CA PRO A 60 -0.64 -5.40 -19.90
C PRO A 60 -0.06 -4.88 -18.56
N PRO A 61 1.16 -5.36 -18.16
CA PRO A 61 1.97 -6.38 -18.81
C PRO A 61 1.59 -7.82 -18.41
N ARG A 62 2.11 -8.82 -19.17
CA ARG A 62 1.97 -10.25 -18.88
C ARG A 62 3.32 -10.94 -18.83
N LEU A 63 3.43 -11.96 -18.00
CA LEU A 63 4.54 -12.91 -18.00
C LEU A 63 3.96 -14.31 -18.24
N ASN A 64 4.38 -14.96 -19.35
CA ASN A 64 3.92 -16.29 -19.74
C ASN A 64 2.39 -16.48 -19.66
N GLY A 65 1.65 -15.48 -20.15
CA GLY A 65 0.18 -15.48 -20.24
C GLY A 65 -0.54 -14.92 -19.01
N LEU A 66 0.12 -14.79 -17.86
CA LEU A 66 -0.48 -14.27 -16.62
C LEU A 66 -0.21 -12.76 -16.44
N ALA A 67 -1.21 -12.02 -16.01
CA ALA A 67 -1.04 -10.60 -15.70
C ALA A 67 -0.07 -10.40 -14.52
N THR A 68 0.88 -9.47 -14.64
CA THR A 68 1.83 -9.15 -13.58
C THR A 68 1.16 -8.56 -12.34
N TYR A 69 -0.05 -8.01 -12.51
CA TYR A 69 -0.87 -7.55 -11.39
C TYR A 69 -1.21 -8.71 -10.43
N TYR A 70 -1.62 -9.86 -10.96
CA TYR A 70 -1.86 -11.05 -10.12
C TYR A 70 -0.57 -11.48 -9.39
N LEU A 71 0.56 -11.45 -10.07
CA LEU A 71 1.86 -11.81 -9.48
C LEU A 71 2.21 -10.90 -8.30
N SER A 72 1.89 -9.62 -8.37
CA SER A 72 2.34 -8.62 -7.39
C SER A 72 1.79 -8.81 -5.97
N VAL A 73 0.60 -9.41 -5.81
CA VAL A 73 -0.12 -9.47 -4.52
C VAL A 73 -0.61 -10.85 -4.09
N ASN A 74 -0.20 -11.92 -4.79
CA ASN A 74 -0.74 -13.28 -4.51
C ASN A 74 0.31 -14.32 -4.09
N ARG A 75 1.49 -13.91 -3.60
CA ARG A 75 2.49 -14.83 -3.01
C ARG A 75 2.02 -15.40 -1.67
N HIS A 76 2.63 -16.49 -1.25
CA HIS A 76 2.44 -17.16 0.05
C HIS A 76 1.03 -17.70 0.31
N ARG A 77 0.33 -18.10 -0.77
CA ARG A 77 -1.03 -18.65 -0.68
C ARG A 77 -1.14 -19.97 -1.40
N ARG A 78 -1.91 -20.87 -0.83
CA ARG A 78 -2.52 -21.98 -1.56
C ARG A 78 -3.78 -21.50 -2.23
N ASN A 79 -4.17 -22.09 -3.34
CA ASN A 79 -5.31 -21.65 -4.15
C ASN A 79 -6.31 -22.78 -4.38
N VAL A 80 -7.53 -22.56 -3.93
CA VAL A 80 -8.65 -23.46 -4.16
C VAL A 80 -9.77 -22.76 -4.90
N THR A 81 -10.57 -23.54 -5.63
CA THR A 81 -11.69 -23.04 -6.43
C THR A 81 -13.00 -23.52 -5.86
N LEU A 82 -13.91 -22.59 -5.51
CA LEU A 82 -15.26 -22.88 -5.05
C LEU A 82 -16.27 -21.96 -5.75
N ASP A 83 -17.38 -22.55 -6.19
CA ASP A 83 -18.55 -21.81 -6.64
C ASP A 83 -19.49 -21.53 -5.47
N LEU A 84 -19.45 -20.30 -4.95
CA LEU A 84 -20.27 -19.90 -3.80
C LEU A 84 -21.80 -19.85 -4.11
N SER A 85 -22.21 -20.10 -5.35
CA SER A 85 -23.61 -20.32 -5.71
C SER A 85 -24.07 -21.78 -5.58
N ASN A 86 -23.10 -22.68 -5.37
CA ASN A 86 -23.34 -24.13 -5.22
C ASN A 86 -23.37 -24.53 -3.74
N ALA A 87 -24.38 -25.29 -3.33
CA ALA A 87 -24.56 -25.68 -1.93
C ALA A 87 -23.44 -26.64 -1.41
N GLU A 88 -22.89 -27.51 -2.28
CA GLU A 88 -21.80 -28.40 -1.93
C GLU A 88 -20.51 -27.61 -1.66
N ASP A 89 -20.20 -26.66 -2.53
CA ASP A 89 -19.02 -25.81 -2.38
C ASP A 89 -19.16 -24.85 -1.18
N LEU A 90 -20.37 -24.38 -0.89
CA LEU A 90 -20.65 -23.66 0.36
C LEU A 90 -20.39 -24.50 1.61
N ALA A 91 -20.73 -25.78 1.60
CA ALA A 91 -20.43 -26.69 2.71
C ALA A 91 -18.91 -26.89 2.88
N LYS A 92 -18.14 -26.96 1.76
CA LYS A 92 -16.67 -27.01 1.80
C LYS A 92 -16.10 -25.69 2.36
N LEU A 93 -16.64 -24.54 1.95
CA LEU A 93 -16.26 -23.25 2.50
C LEU A 93 -16.52 -23.17 4.01
N GLU A 94 -17.69 -23.60 4.48
CA GLU A 94 -18.03 -23.63 5.91
C GLU A 94 -17.05 -24.52 6.70
N ALA A 95 -16.64 -25.65 6.16
CA ALA A 95 -15.64 -26.52 6.78
C ALA A 95 -14.22 -25.89 6.83
N LEU A 96 -13.88 -25.01 5.87
CA LEU A 96 -12.65 -24.20 5.91
C LEU A 96 -12.75 -23.10 6.97
N VAL A 97 -13.88 -22.37 7.01
CA VAL A 97 -14.14 -21.30 7.97
C VAL A 97 -14.08 -21.82 9.41
N ALA A 98 -14.65 -23.00 9.67
CA ALA A 98 -14.60 -23.63 11.00
C ALA A 98 -13.18 -23.94 11.52
N GLN A 99 -12.21 -23.99 10.63
CA GLN A 99 -10.79 -24.23 10.95
C GLN A 99 -9.93 -22.98 10.86
N ALA A 100 -10.47 -21.87 10.35
CA ALA A 100 -9.75 -20.62 10.18
C ALA A 100 -9.68 -19.80 11.48
N ASP A 101 -8.60 -19.07 11.65
CA ASP A 101 -8.47 -18.05 12.68
C ASP A 101 -9.01 -16.71 12.20
N ALA A 102 -8.89 -16.47 10.88
CA ALA A 102 -9.41 -15.26 10.24
C ALA A 102 -9.92 -15.51 8.82
N VAL A 103 -10.90 -14.73 8.40
CA VAL A 103 -11.42 -14.65 7.03
C VAL A 103 -11.29 -13.22 6.54
N ILE A 104 -10.79 -13.05 5.32
CA ILE A 104 -10.68 -11.76 4.62
C ILE A 104 -11.60 -11.81 3.40
N GLU A 105 -12.45 -10.80 3.22
CA GLU A 105 -13.34 -10.72 2.05
C GLU A 105 -13.55 -9.26 1.60
N ASN A 106 -14.01 -9.05 0.37
CA ASN A 106 -14.38 -7.74 -0.16
C ASN A 106 -15.64 -7.79 -1.03
N TYR A 107 -16.61 -8.60 -0.61
CA TYR A 107 -17.92 -8.64 -1.24
C TYR A 107 -18.79 -7.48 -0.77
N LEU A 108 -19.63 -6.96 -1.69
CA LEU A 108 -20.66 -5.98 -1.32
C LEU A 108 -21.71 -6.61 -0.38
N PRO A 109 -22.36 -5.84 0.50
CA PRO A 109 -23.34 -6.38 1.46
C PRO A 109 -24.35 -7.34 0.83
N TYR A 110 -24.97 -6.96 -0.31
CA TYR A 110 -25.93 -7.83 -1.00
C TYR A 110 -25.30 -9.14 -1.53
N GLN A 111 -24.00 -9.14 -1.85
CA GLN A 111 -23.29 -10.35 -2.27
C GLN A 111 -22.96 -11.25 -1.07
N ARG A 112 -22.57 -10.66 0.07
CA ARG A 112 -22.36 -11.40 1.32
C ARG A 112 -23.65 -12.14 1.72
N ASP A 113 -24.80 -11.47 1.66
CA ASP A 113 -26.09 -12.08 1.93
C ASP A 113 -26.41 -13.19 0.94
N ARG A 114 -26.25 -12.92 -0.36
CA ARG A 114 -26.50 -13.89 -1.44
C ARG A 114 -25.65 -15.16 -1.31
N PHE A 115 -24.39 -15.03 -0.94
CA PHE A 115 -23.44 -16.14 -0.79
C PHE A 115 -23.45 -16.73 0.64
N GLY A 116 -24.33 -16.28 1.52
CA GLY A 116 -24.45 -16.76 2.90
C GLY A 116 -23.22 -16.47 3.78
N LEU A 117 -22.37 -15.52 3.39
CA LEU A 117 -21.13 -15.18 4.14
C LEU A 117 -21.47 -14.55 5.49
N GLU A 118 -22.56 -13.75 5.57
CA GLU A 118 -23.01 -13.18 6.83
C GLU A 118 -23.49 -14.27 7.78
N ARG A 119 -24.23 -15.28 7.29
CA ARG A 119 -24.64 -16.47 8.07
C ARG A 119 -23.39 -17.22 8.59
N LEU A 120 -22.38 -17.43 7.75
CA LEU A 120 -21.14 -18.10 8.16
C LEU A 120 -20.42 -17.29 9.25
N ARG A 121 -20.31 -15.99 9.10
CA ARG A 121 -19.70 -15.10 10.10
C ARG A 121 -20.39 -15.23 11.47
N LEU A 122 -21.72 -15.20 11.47
CA LEU A 122 -22.51 -15.31 12.71
C LEU A 122 -22.47 -16.72 13.34
N ALA A 123 -22.33 -17.77 12.51
CA ALA A 123 -22.20 -19.15 12.98
C ALA A 123 -20.80 -19.43 13.61
N HIS A 124 -19.78 -18.66 13.27
CA HIS A 124 -18.40 -18.82 13.74
C HIS A 124 -17.91 -17.58 14.47
N PRO A 125 -18.44 -17.20 15.64
CA PRO A 125 -18.16 -15.94 16.33
C PRO A 125 -16.71 -15.81 16.86
N ASP A 126 -15.97 -16.91 16.93
CA ASP A 126 -14.56 -16.92 17.35
C ASP A 126 -13.59 -16.66 16.19
N VAL A 127 -14.06 -16.70 14.94
CA VAL A 127 -13.27 -16.36 13.76
C VAL A 127 -13.22 -14.85 13.60
N ILE A 128 -12.03 -14.31 13.37
CA ILE A 128 -11.85 -12.90 13.02
C ILE A 128 -12.34 -12.72 11.58
N TRP A 129 -13.24 -11.77 11.34
CA TRP A 129 -13.76 -11.48 10.01
C TRP A 129 -13.36 -10.08 9.56
N VAL A 130 -12.65 -9.98 8.44
CA VAL A 130 -12.16 -8.71 7.89
C VAL A 130 -12.85 -8.45 6.56
N SER A 131 -13.68 -7.41 6.52
CA SER A 131 -14.40 -6.97 5.32
C SER A 131 -13.77 -5.70 4.78
N VAL A 132 -13.23 -5.75 3.57
CA VAL A 132 -12.87 -4.54 2.83
C VAL A 132 -14.11 -4.05 2.10
N THR A 133 -14.58 -2.86 2.44
CA THR A 133 -15.85 -2.30 1.95
C THR A 133 -15.62 -1.02 1.13
N PRO A 134 -16.56 -0.61 0.26
CA PRO A 134 -16.46 0.66 -0.47
C PRO A 134 -16.42 1.88 0.45
N ALA A 135 -17.28 1.90 1.44
CA ALA A 135 -17.43 2.91 2.48
C ALA A 135 -18.02 2.23 3.71
N SER A 136 -18.11 2.92 4.86
CA SER A 136 -18.69 2.38 6.08
C SER A 136 -20.10 1.81 5.85
N GLY A 137 -20.42 0.68 6.52
CA GLY A 137 -21.51 -0.23 6.19
C GLY A 137 -22.94 0.31 6.20
N THR A 138 -23.18 1.56 6.58
CA THR A 138 -24.56 2.14 6.74
C THR A 138 -24.83 3.35 5.86
N GLY A 139 -23.87 3.80 5.06
CA GLY A 139 -24.02 4.98 4.22
C GLY A 139 -24.60 4.69 2.82
N PRO A 140 -24.91 5.73 2.04
CA PRO A 140 -25.47 5.59 0.69
C PRO A 140 -24.51 4.87 -0.28
N LEU A 141 -23.21 4.83 0.02
CA LEU A 141 -22.18 4.20 -0.81
C LEU A 141 -21.91 2.73 -0.44
N ALA A 142 -22.51 2.21 0.63
CA ALA A 142 -22.20 0.87 1.15
C ALA A 142 -22.38 -0.27 0.12
N ASN A 143 -23.32 -0.13 -0.80
CA ASN A 143 -23.59 -1.10 -1.85
C ASN A 143 -23.10 -0.68 -3.24
N GLU A 144 -22.35 0.43 -3.34
CA GLU A 144 -21.81 0.88 -4.63
C GLU A 144 -20.46 0.21 -4.90
N PRO A 145 -20.28 -0.46 -6.05
CA PRO A 145 -18.96 -0.95 -6.46
C PRO A 145 -17.96 0.19 -6.49
N THR A 146 -16.84 0.02 -5.80
CA THR A 146 -15.79 1.03 -5.72
C THR A 146 -14.44 0.38 -6.04
N PHE A 147 -13.61 1.12 -6.76
CA PHE A 147 -12.22 0.81 -7.07
C PHE A 147 -11.33 1.96 -6.61
N ASP A 148 -10.04 1.73 -6.57
CA ASP A 148 -9.02 2.72 -6.18
C ASP A 148 -9.27 4.12 -6.75
N LEU A 149 -9.47 4.23 -8.08
CA LEU A 149 -9.72 5.52 -8.75
C LEU A 149 -10.92 6.27 -8.17
N LEU A 150 -12.03 5.55 -7.92
CA LEU A 150 -13.24 6.17 -7.39
C LEU A 150 -13.07 6.60 -5.92
N ALA A 151 -12.34 5.81 -5.14
CA ALA A 151 -11.98 6.18 -3.77
C ALA A 151 -11.06 7.41 -3.74
N GLN A 152 -10.03 7.48 -4.60
CA GLN A 152 -9.19 8.67 -4.74
C GLN A 152 -9.99 9.92 -5.12
N ALA A 153 -10.96 9.79 -6.04
CA ALA A 153 -11.81 10.91 -6.45
C ALA A 153 -12.72 11.40 -5.32
N ARG A 154 -13.40 10.47 -4.62
CA ARG A 154 -14.38 10.79 -3.57
C ARG A 154 -13.75 11.23 -2.25
N SER A 155 -12.54 10.78 -1.93
CA SER A 155 -11.83 11.14 -0.69
C SER A 155 -11.28 12.56 -0.66
N GLY A 156 -11.21 13.24 -1.80
CA GLY A 156 -10.55 14.53 -1.95
C GLY A 156 -9.05 14.40 -2.33
N LEU A 157 -8.48 13.19 -2.40
CA LEU A 157 -7.06 13.00 -2.72
C LEU A 157 -6.70 13.59 -4.09
N MET A 158 -7.55 13.39 -5.11
CA MET A 158 -7.30 13.97 -6.44
C MET A 158 -7.36 15.49 -6.44
N SER A 159 -8.15 16.11 -5.56
CA SER A 159 -8.30 17.57 -5.51
C SER A 159 -7.02 18.29 -5.05
N VAL A 160 -6.14 17.57 -4.32
CA VAL A 160 -4.86 18.11 -3.82
C VAL A 160 -3.66 17.56 -4.59
N THR A 161 -3.87 16.69 -5.57
CA THR A 161 -2.81 16.03 -6.37
C THR A 161 -2.80 16.59 -7.79
N GLY A 162 -1.63 16.98 -8.28
CA GLY A 162 -1.41 17.54 -9.62
C GLY A 162 -0.81 18.93 -9.60
N GLU A 163 -0.49 19.45 -10.78
CA GLU A 163 0.05 20.79 -10.96
C GLU A 163 -0.94 21.86 -10.49
N PHE A 164 -0.43 23.04 -10.09
CA PHE A 164 -1.21 24.15 -9.52
C PHE A 164 -2.42 24.51 -10.40
N ASP A 165 -2.19 24.76 -11.68
CA ASP A 165 -3.23 25.11 -12.68
C ASP A 165 -3.73 23.88 -13.47
N GLY A 166 -3.33 22.66 -13.07
CA GLY A 166 -3.69 21.44 -13.76
C GLY A 166 -5.06 20.88 -13.34
N GLU A 167 -5.46 19.79 -13.99
CA GLU A 167 -6.64 19.01 -13.62
C GLU A 167 -6.38 18.16 -12.36
N PRO A 168 -7.42 17.85 -11.55
CA PRO A 168 -7.32 16.87 -10.48
C PRO A 168 -6.75 15.55 -10.98
N THR A 169 -5.63 15.12 -10.41
CA THR A 169 -4.86 13.97 -10.90
C THR A 169 -4.84 12.85 -9.87
N LYS A 170 -5.05 11.59 -10.32
CA LYS A 170 -4.88 10.45 -9.42
C LYS A 170 -3.40 10.20 -9.13
N VAL A 171 -3.09 9.66 -7.96
CA VAL A 171 -1.77 9.09 -7.68
C VAL A 171 -1.52 7.92 -8.64
N GLY A 172 -0.32 7.79 -9.19
CA GLY A 172 0.02 6.77 -10.19
C GLY A 172 -0.13 5.32 -9.69
N ALA A 173 0.18 5.08 -8.40
CA ALA A 173 -0.04 3.80 -7.73
C ALA A 173 -1.48 3.71 -7.18
N PRO A 174 -2.03 2.49 -6.96
CA PRO A 174 -3.35 2.27 -6.36
C PRO A 174 -3.34 2.54 -4.85
N LEU A 175 -3.15 3.79 -4.47
CA LEU A 175 -2.89 4.21 -3.10
C LEU A 175 -4.08 3.93 -2.16
N ALA A 176 -5.31 4.10 -2.65
CA ALA A 176 -6.51 3.81 -1.88
C ALA A 176 -6.57 2.34 -1.45
N ASP A 177 -6.32 1.43 -2.39
CA ASP A 177 -6.27 0.00 -2.11
C ASP A 177 -5.12 -0.35 -1.15
N VAL A 178 -3.94 0.22 -1.36
CA VAL A 178 -2.76 -0.05 -0.51
C VAL A 178 -3.01 0.38 0.94
N VAL A 179 -3.49 1.61 1.15
CA VAL A 179 -3.79 2.13 2.50
C VAL A 179 -4.87 1.28 3.16
N THR A 180 -5.92 0.92 2.42
CA THR A 180 -7.01 0.09 2.94
C THR A 180 -6.53 -1.31 3.31
N GLY A 181 -5.70 -1.94 2.47
CA GLY A 181 -5.12 -3.25 2.77
C GLY A 181 -4.25 -3.24 4.02
N LEU A 182 -3.50 -2.15 4.25
CA LEU A 182 -2.72 -1.96 5.48
C LEU A 182 -3.62 -1.77 6.70
N TYR A 183 -4.70 -0.96 6.62
CA TYR A 183 -5.67 -0.84 7.71
C TYR A 183 -6.40 -2.15 8.00
N ALA A 184 -6.77 -2.91 6.97
CA ALA A 184 -7.33 -4.26 7.12
C ALA A 184 -6.36 -5.17 7.88
N THR A 185 -5.06 -5.13 7.55
CA THR A 185 -4.01 -5.88 8.24
C THR A 185 -3.88 -5.45 9.71
N ILE A 186 -3.84 -4.15 9.99
CA ILE A 186 -3.77 -3.60 11.35
C ILE A 186 -4.99 -4.06 12.16
N GLY A 187 -6.19 -3.99 11.58
CA GLY A 187 -7.43 -4.43 12.21
C GLY A 187 -7.42 -5.93 12.52
N LEU A 188 -6.95 -6.75 11.58
CA LEU A 188 -6.79 -8.19 11.79
C LEU A 188 -5.84 -8.49 12.96
N LEU A 189 -4.65 -7.88 12.96
CA LEU A 189 -3.65 -8.06 14.01
C LEU A 189 -4.16 -7.58 15.37
N ALA A 190 -4.87 -6.45 15.43
CA ALA A 190 -5.49 -5.96 16.65
C ALA A 190 -6.57 -6.93 17.19
N ALA A 191 -7.39 -7.50 16.31
CA ALA A 191 -8.36 -8.52 16.69
C ALA A 191 -7.69 -9.81 17.18
N LEU A 192 -6.58 -10.22 16.54
CA LEU A 192 -5.79 -11.37 16.97
C LEU A 192 -5.20 -11.17 18.37
N VAL A 193 -4.63 -10.00 18.66
CA VAL A 193 -4.16 -9.66 20.01
C VAL A 193 -5.32 -9.73 21.02
N GLY A 194 -6.50 -9.24 20.66
CA GLY A 194 -7.71 -9.38 21.47
C GLY A 194 -8.08 -10.84 21.75
N LYS A 195 -8.03 -11.69 20.71
CA LYS A 195 -8.31 -13.13 20.82
C LYS A 195 -7.31 -13.85 21.74
N LEU A 196 -6.02 -13.53 21.63
CA LEU A 196 -4.98 -14.05 22.53
C LEU A 196 -5.19 -13.62 24.00
N GLN A 197 -5.91 -12.53 24.25
CA GLN A 197 -6.33 -12.08 25.57
C GLN A 197 -7.68 -12.68 26.03
N GLY A 198 -8.20 -13.69 25.33
CA GLY A 198 -9.46 -14.38 25.67
C GLY A 198 -10.73 -13.64 25.24
N ARG A 199 -10.64 -12.66 24.34
CA ARG A 199 -11.82 -12.02 23.74
C ARG A 199 -12.34 -12.85 22.56
N PRO A 200 -13.64 -12.79 22.23
CA PRO A 200 -14.17 -13.45 21.01
C PRO A 200 -13.57 -12.86 19.73
N GLY A 201 -13.77 -13.52 18.62
CA GLY A 201 -13.49 -12.99 17.28
C GLY A 201 -14.19 -11.64 17.05
N ARG A 202 -13.67 -10.87 16.10
CA ARG A 202 -14.18 -9.54 15.79
C ARG A 202 -14.50 -9.44 14.31
N HIS A 203 -15.55 -8.71 13.99
CA HIS A 203 -15.77 -8.21 12.63
C HIS A 203 -15.07 -6.84 12.50
N ILE A 204 -14.15 -6.76 11.55
CA ILE A 204 -13.37 -5.58 11.22
C ILE A 204 -13.85 -5.11 9.84
N GLU A 205 -14.27 -3.88 9.73
CA GLU A 205 -14.52 -3.23 8.44
C GLU A 205 -13.37 -2.28 8.12
N ALA A 206 -12.82 -2.40 6.93
CA ALA A 206 -11.80 -1.52 6.37
C ALA A 206 -12.37 -0.83 5.12
N PRO A 207 -13.01 0.33 5.26
CA PRO A 207 -13.66 1.01 4.15
C PRO A 207 -12.66 1.79 3.31
N LEU A 208 -12.74 1.63 1.96
CA LEU A 208 -11.85 2.26 1.00
C LEU A 208 -11.86 3.80 1.11
N LEU A 209 -13.06 4.37 1.16
CA LEU A 209 -13.22 5.83 1.19
C LEU A 209 -12.55 6.44 2.43
N GLU A 210 -12.92 5.98 3.61
CA GLU A 210 -12.42 6.51 4.88
C GLU A 210 -10.93 6.23 5.06
N SER A 211 -10.46 5.05 4.66
CA SER A 211 -9.04 4.73 4.66
C SER A 211 -8.24 5.68 3.77
N THR A 212 -8.76 6.02 2.58
CA THR A 212 -8.11 6.98 1.68
C THR A 212 -8.13 8.40 2.26
N MET A 213 -9.24 8.81 2.91
CA MET A 213 -9.32 10.11 3.58
C MET A 213 -8.27 10.27 4.68
N THR A 214 -7.91 9.19 5.40
CA THR A 214 -6.86 9.26 6.41
C THR A 214 -5.48 9.57 5.82
N ALA A 215 -5.22 9.23 4.54
CA ALA A 215 -3.97 9.55 3.87
C ALA A 215 -3.78 11.06 3.61
N LEU A 216 -4.84 11.86 3.67
CA LEU A 216 -4.77 13.32 3.52
C LEU A 216 -4.21 14.04 4.75
N VAL A 217 -4.11 13.39 5.89
CA VAL A 217 -3.48 13.84 7.15
C VAL A 217 -3.66 15.34 7.41
N ASN A 218 -2.60 16.14 7.22
CA ASN A 218 -2.56 17.58 7.47
C ASN A 218 -3.52 18.38 6.56
N GLN A 219 -3.73 17.97 5.32
CA GLN A 219 -4.65 18.63 4.40
C GLN A 219 -6.09 18.52 4.91
N MET A 220 -6.52 17.33 5.28
CA MET A 220 -7.85 17.09 5.86
C MET A 220 -8.03 17.81 7.18
N GLN A 221 -7.04 17.70 8.10
CA GLN A 221 -7.09 18.38 9.39
C GLN A 221 -7.12 19.90 9.23
N GLY A 222 -6.36 20.44 8.28
CA GLY A 222 -6.39 21.87 7.95
C GLY A 222 -7.79 22.35 7.56
N PHE A 223 -8.45 21.63 6.66
CA PHE A 223 -9.84 21.93 6.27
C PHE A 223 -10.82 21.86 7.46
N LEU A 224 -10.75 20.80 8.25
CA LEU A 224 -11.66 20.59 9.39
C LEU A 224 -11.58 21.71 10.45
N VAL A 225 -10.41 22.33 10.60
CA VAL A 225 -10.18 23.40 11.59
C VAL A 225 -10.45 24.78 11.02
N THR A 226 -10.08 25.02 9.77
CA THR A 226 -10.11 26.37 9.18
C THR A 226 -11.26 26.58 8.18
N ASN A 227 -11.89 25.50 7.73
CA ASN A 227 -12.85 25.48 6.63
C ASN A 227 -12.28 26.02 5.29
N GLN A 228 -10.94 26.05 5.15
CA GLN A 228 -10.26 26.43 3.92
C GLN A 228 -9.97 25.17 3.09
N VAL A 229 -10.51 25.14 1.87
CA VAL A 229 -10.30 24.01 0.96
C VAL A 229 -8.88 24.05 0.41
N PRO A 230 -8.05 23.01 0.64
CA PRO A 230 -6.70 22.97 0.09
C PRO A 230 -6.73 22.78 -1.43
N GLY A 231 -5.81 23.45 -2.12
CA GLY A 231 -5.59 23.31 -3.55
C GLY A 231 -4.41 22.40 -3.89
N ARG A 232 -4.18 22.24 -5.19
CA ARG A 232 -2.99 21.55 -5.72
C ARG A 232 -1.77 22.45 -5.65
N LEU A 233 -0.63 21.89 -5.35
CA LEU A 233 0.66 22.60 -5.22
C LEU A 233 1.77 21.92 -6.04
N GLY A 234 1.43 21.06 -6.99
CA GLY A 234 2.43 20.23 -7.68
C GLY A 234 3.24 19.41 -6.68
N ASN A 235 4.54 19.58 -6.71
CA ASN A 235 5.46 18.92 -5.80
C ASN A 235 5.81 19.75 -4.55
N HIS A 236 5.17 20.90 -4.33
CA HIS A 236 5.46 21.76 -3.18
C HIS A 236 4.67 21.35 -1.94
N HIS A 237 5.26 21.64 -0.77
CA HIS A 237 4.60 21.41 0.51
C HIS A 237 3.74 22.62 0.92
N PRO A 238 2.54 22.46 1.50
CA PRO A 238 1.68 23.59 1.87
C PRO A 238 2.27 24.49 2.96
N SER A 239 3.11 23.97 3.84
CA SER A 239 3.56 24.65 5.07
C SER A 239 5.08 24.74 5.23
N ILE A 240 5.85 24.32 4.22
CA ILE A 240 7.33 24.27 4.28
C ILE A 240 7.90 24.77 2.95
N ALA A 241 8.95 25.61 3.01
CA ALA A 241 9.73 26.06 1.85
C ALA A 241 11.21 26.31 2.20
N PRO A 242 12.17 25.91 1.29
CA PRO A 242 11.92 25.19 0.06
C PRO A 242 11.64 23.71 0.30
N TYR A 243 10.60 23.19 -0.33
CA TYR A 243 10.25 21.78 -0.33
C TYR A 243 9.64 21.46 -1.71
N GLY A 244 10.42 20.82 -2.58
CA GLY A 244 10.04 20.57 -3.96
C GLY A 244 11.24 20.47 -4.91
N PRO A 245 11.00 20.37 -6.22
CA PRO A 245 12.05 20.29 -7.22
C PRO A 245 12.79 21.63 -7.38
N VAL A 246 14.08 21.54 -7.70
CA VAL A 246 14.90 22.63 -8.24
C VAL A 246 15.59 22.16 -9.52
N ARG A 247 15.79 23.10 -10.46
CA ARG A 247 16.33 22.80 -11.80
C ARG A 247 17.84 22.94 -11.82
N ALA A 248 18.52 21.83 -12.05
CA ALA A 248 19.94 21.80 -12.36
C ALA A 248 20.18 21.91 -13.89
N SER A 249 21.44 21.97 -14.33
CA SER A 249 21.79 22.13 -15.75
C SER A 249 21.37 20.97 -16.64
N ASP A 250 21.20 19.76 -16.08
CA ASP A 250 20.93 18.51 -16.80
C ASP A 250 19.69 17.76 -16.30
N GLY A 251 18.94 18.35 -15.35
CA GLY A 251 17.73 17.70 -14.81
C GLY A 251 17.17 18.41 -13.59
N GLN A 252 16.48 17.66 -12.74
CA GLN A 252 15.91 18.16 -11.49
C GLN A 252 16.33 17.28 -10.32
N LEU A 253 16.50 17.91 -9.14
CA LEU A 253 16.60 17.23 -7.87
C LEU A 253 15.56 17.80 -6.90
N LEU A 254 15.24 17.06 -5.86
CA LEU A 254 14.33 17.49 -4.80
C LEU A 254 15.11 18.05 -3.62
N LEU A 255 14.62 19.15 -3.07
CA LEU A 255 14.98 19.66 -1.75
C LEU A 255 13.84 19.38 -0.76
N ALA A 256 14.17 19.04 0.48
CA ALA A 256 13.21 18.83 1.57
C ALA A 256 13.68 19.56 2.83
N VAL A 257 13.76 20.89 2.76
CA VAL A 257 14.29 21.75 3.82
C VAL A 257 13.17 22.13 4.79
N GLY A 258 13.01 21.30 5.83
CA GLY A 258 11.87 21.38 6.76
C GLY A 258 12.05 22.33 7.95
N THR A 259 13.27 22.81 8.23
CA THR A 259 13.55 23.68 9.38
C THR A 259 14.45 24.86 8.99
N ASP A 260 14.42 25.95 9.80
CA ASP A 260 15.30 27.09 9.58
C ASP A 260 16.78 26.71 9.69
N ALA A 261 17.15 25.78 10.58
CA ALA A 261 18.51 25.26 10.68
C ALA A 261 18.97 24.53 9.40
N GLN A 262 18.08 23.77 8.76
CA GLN A 262 18.37 23.14 7.47
C GLN A 262 18.47 24.17 6.36
N PHE A 263 17.67 25.24 6.42
CA PHE A 263 17.78 26.36 5.47
C PHE A 263 19.10 27.10 5.61
N GLU A 264 19.58 27.33 6.83
CA GLU A 264 20.92 27.88 7.06
C GLU A 264 22.02 26.96 6.53
N SER A 265 21.83 25.64 6.63
CA SER A 265 22.77 24.67 6.04
C SER A 265 22.78 24.76 4.51
N LEU A 266 21.60 24.84 3.89
CA LEU A 266 21.46 25.10 2.45
C LEU A 266 22.13 26.41 2.04
N ASN A 267 21.86 27.50 2.76
CA ASN A 267 22.49 28.81 2.48
C ASN A 267 24.02 28.74 2.58
N ARG A 268 24.58 28.05 3.58
CA ARG A 268 26.03 27.85 3.72
C ARG A 268 26.61 27.00 2.59
N ALA A 269 25.89 25.94 2.16
CA ALA A 269 26.30 25.12 1.01
C ALA A 269 26.37 25.91 -0.30
N LEU A 270 25.65 27.02 -0.37
CA LEU A 270 25.62 27.97 -1.48
C LEU A 270 26.39 29.28 -1.15
N ASP A 271 27.47 29.20 -0.37
CA ASP A 271 28.34 30.32 0.01
C ASP A 271 27.61 31.54 0.64
N GLY A 272 26.50 31.29 1.30
CA GLY A 272 25.70 32.30 1.99
C GLY A 272 24.95 33.23 1.04
N ILE A 273 24.83 32.92 -0.25
CA ILE A 273 24.30 33.84 -1.25
C ILE A 273 22.78 34.10 -1.07
N ILE A 274 22.03 33.09 -0.62
CA ILE A 274 20.57 33.21 -0.47
C ILE A 274 20.24 34.34 0.52
N LEU A 275 20.69 34.26 1.75
CA LEU A 275 20.39 35.24 2.80
C LEU A 275 21.16 36.55 2.63
N ARG A 276 22.24 36.60 1.84
CA ARG A 276 22.92 37.82 1.47
C ARG A 276 22.10 38.66 0.49
N VAL A 277 21.37 38.01 -0.42
CA VAL A 277 20.51 38.67 -1.41
C VAL A 277 19.11 38.87 -0.88
N HIS A 278 18.58 37.90 -0.15
CA HIS A 278 17.23 37.85 0.35
C HIS A 278 17.20 37.58 1.89
N PRO A 279 17.62 38.56 2.71
CA PRO A 279 17.66 38.43 4.17
C PRO A 279 16.27 38.18 4.80
N GLU A 280 15.19 38.53 4.11
CA GLU A 280 13.79 38.29 4.50
C GLU A 280 13.43 36.81 4.57
N TRP A 281 14.11 35.92 3.84
CA TRP A 281 13.83 34.47 3.83
C TRP A 281 14.41 33.70 5.02
N LEU A 282 14.77 34.41 6.08
CA LEU A 282 15.34 33.80 7.29
C LEU A 282 14.37 32.80 7.96
N THR A 283 13.06 33.07 7.95
CA THR A 283 12.05 32.24 8.60
C THR A 283 11.22 31.45 7.59
N ASN A 284 10.78 30.24 7.99
CA ASN A 284 9.92 29.41 7.16
C ASN A 284 8.60 30.09 6.78
N GLU A 285 8.04 30.91 7.68
CA GLU A 285 6.79 31.64 7.41
C GLU A 285 6.92 32.53 6.16
N ILE A 286 7.98 33.32 6.09
CA ILE A 286 8.21 34.22 4.91
C ILE A 286 8.51 33.39 3.66
N ARG A 287 9.32 32.32 3.79
CA ARG A 287 9.63 31.44 2.65
C ARG A 287 8.38 30.74 2.10
N VAL A 288 7.41 30.38 2.92
CA VAL A 288 6.13 29.81 2.48
C VAL A 288 5.29 30.85 1.74
N ILE A 289 5.23 32.10 2.24
CA ILE A 289 4.51 33.20 1.59
C ILE A 289 5.14 33.52 0.22
N GLU A 290 6.48 33.57 0.15
CA GLU A 290 7.25 33.92 -1.04
C GLU A 290 7.79 32.71 -1.79
N ARG A 291 7.11 31.55 -1.67
CA ARG A 291 7.56 30.26 -2.21
C ARG A 291 7.98 30.34 -3.68
N ASP A 292 7.18 30.98 -4.51
CA ASP A 292 7.42 31.02 -5.95
C ASP A 292 8.68 31.84 -6.27
N ALA A 293 8.89 32.95 -5.59
CA ALA A 293 10.09 33.76 -5.73
C ALA A 293 11.34 33.01 -5.24
N LEU A 294 11.24 32.34 -4.09
CA LEU A 294 12.31 31.50 -3.56
C LEU A 294 12.70 30.38 -4.53
N HIS A 295 11.71 29.64 -5.06
CA HIS A 295 11.99 28.52 -5.99
C HIS A 295 12.56 29.04 -7.32
N ALA A 296 12.07 30.16 -7.86
CA ALA A 296 12.64 30.78 -9.06
C ALA A 296 14.11 31.14 -8.85
N TYR A 297 14.44 31.75 -7.71
CA TYR A 297 15.81 32.10 -7.37
C TYR A 297 16.72 30.84 -7.19
N LEU A 298 16.20 29.81 -6.54
CA LEU A 298 16.94 28.56 -6.42
C LEU A 298 17.16 27.88 -7.78
N ASP A 299 16.18 27.89 -8.68
CA ASP A 299 16.34 27.37 -10.04
C ASP A 299 17.48 28.08 -10.80
N GLU A 300 17.59 29.40 -10.67
CA GLU A 300 18.73 30.16 -11.28
C GLU A 300 20.09 29.73 -10.69
N LEU A 301 20.18 29.57 -9.37
CA LEU A 301 21.42 29.12 -8.72
C LEU A 301 21.78 27.69 -9.10
N PHE A 302 20.82 26.78 -9.08
CA PHE A 302 21.03 25.36 -9.35
C PHE A 302 21.31 25.06 -10.83
N ALA A 303 20.86 25.91 -11.76
CA ALA A 303 21.16 25.76 -13.19
C ALA A 303 22.64 25.78 -13.55
N THR A 304 23.53 26.19 -12.62
CA THR A 304 24.96 26.32 -12.84
C THR A 304 25.75 25.04 -12.80
N GLN A 305 25.20 23.94 -12.26
CA GLN A 305 25.87 22.64 -12.17
C GLN A 305 24.90 21.49 -12.45
N SER A 306 25.42 20.27 -12.61
CA SER A 306 24.64 19.05 -12.81
C SER A 306 23.94 18.59 -11.51
N VAL A 307 22.92 17.74 -11.65
CA VAL A 307 22.23 17.09 -10.52
C VAL A 307 23.22 16.37 -9.61
N ASP A 308 24.13 15.56 -10.14
CA ASP A 308 25.10 14.80 -9.35
C ASP A 308 26.07 15.70 -8.57
N ALA A 309 26.53 16.79 -9.19
CA ALA A 309 27.40 17.75 -8.53
C ALA A 309 26.70 18.43 -7.35
N TRP A 310 25.44 18.86 -7.54
CA TRP A 310 24.66 19.45 -6.47
C TRP A 310 24.32 18.45 -5.36
N LEU A 311 23.95 17.21 -5.70
CA LEU A 311 23.71 16.18 -4.68
C LEU A 311 24.92 15.96 -3.80
N SER A 312 26.13 15.91 -4.37
CA SER A 312 27.37 15.78 -3.59
C SER A 312 27.56 16.94 -2.60
N VAL A 313 27.43 18.18 -3.06
CA VAL A 313 27.58 19.40 -2.22
C VAL A 313 26.53 19.42 -1.09
N LEU A 314 25.28 19.12 -1.43
CA LEU A 314 24.16 19.19 -0.47
C LEU A 314 24.24 18.06 0.57
N MET A 315 24.61 16.86 0.16
CA MET A 315 24.77 15.71 1.06
C MET A 315 25.91 15.94 2.05
N ASP A 316 27.06 16.48 1.60
CA ASP A 316 28.19 16.85 2.46
C ASP A 316 27.78 17.91 3.49
N ALA A 317 26.92 18.85 3.10
CA ALA A 317 26.35 19.88 3.98
C ALA A 317 25.18 19.37 4.83
N ARG A 318 24.80 18.10 4.71
CA ARG A 318 23.64 17.47 5.37
C ARG A 318 22.30 18.18 5.08
N VAL A 319 22.16 18.71 3.89
CA VAL A 319 20.89 19.26 3.39
C VAL A 319 20.07 18.11 2.83
N PRO A 320 18.82 17.90 3.29
CA PRO A 320 17.95 16.86 2.75
C PRO A 320 17.65 17.10 1.27
N CYS A 321 18.12 16.20 0.43
CA CYS A 321 17.94 16.26 -1.02
C CYS A 321 17.92 14.84 -1.61
N ALA A 322 17.33 14.69 -2.79
CA ALA A 322 17.31 13.41 -3.50
C ALA A 322 17.19 13.63 -5.03
N PRO A 323 17.70 12.71 -5.86
CA PRO A 323 17.34 12.66 -7.26
C PRO A 323 15.88 12.16 -7.42
N ILE A 324 15.28 12.41 -8.59
CA ILE A 324 14.00 11.84 -8.97
C ILE A 324 14.26 10.62 -9.84
N TYR A 325 14.06 9.43 -9.29
CA TYR A 325 14.28 8.17 -9.98
C TYR A 325 13.04 7.67 -10.71
N ASP A 326 13.23 7.07 -11.87
CA ASP A 326 12.24 6.16 -12.45
C ASP A 326 12.21 4.80 -11.70
N VAL A 327 11.25 3.93 -12.05
CA VAL A 327 11.08 2.62 -11.39
C VAL A 327 12.33 1.73 -11.56
N ALA A 328 13.01 1.80 -12.71
CA ALA A 328 14.19 0.99 -12.96
C ALA A 328 15.40 1.52 -12.16
N GLU A 329 15.58 2.83 -12.09
CA GLU A 329 16.59 3.49 -11.28
C GLU A 329 16.35 3.23 -9.78
N ALA A 330 15.09 3.32 -9.33
CA ALA A 330 14.73 3.03 -7.94
C ALA A 330 15.12 1.61 -7.50
N VAL A 331 14.96 0.62 -8.38
CA VAL A 331 15.37 -0.77 -8.09
C VAL A 331 16.89 -0.94 -8.13
N ARG A 332 17.57 -0.21 -9.02
CA ARG A 332 19.02 -0.35 -9.23
C ARG A 332 19.89 0.49 -8.29
N GLN A 333 19.31 1.43 -7.54
CA GLN A 333 20.07 2.23 -6.59
C GLN A 333 20.81 1.34 -5.57
N PRO A 334 22.03 1.68 -5.14
CA PRO A 334 22.88 0.81 -4.29
C PRO A 334 22.15 0.32 -3.04
N GLN A 335 21.38 1.18 -2.37
CA GLN A 335 20.64 0.82 -1.16
C GLN A 335 19.64 -0.33 -1.38
N ILE A 336 19.10 -0.47 -2.59
CA ILE A 336 18.15 -1.53 -2.95
C ILE A 336 18.87 -2.71 -3.60
N ALA A 337 19.79 -2.46 -4.54
CA ALA A 337 20.53 -3.48 -5.26
C ALA A 337 21.38 -4.36 -4.32
N ASP A 338 22.00 -3.74 -3.31
CA ASP A 338 22.83 -4.42 -2.29
C ASP A 338 21.98 -5.00 -1.14
N SER A 339 20.66 -4.78 -1.16
CA SER A 339 19.75 -5.31 -0.16
C SER A 339 19.10 -6.61 -0.63
N ASP A 340 18.49 -7.32 0.30
CA ASP A 340 17.67 -8.50 0.04
C ASP A 340 16.20 -8.16 -0.29
N PHE A 341 15.90 -6.91 -0.72
CA PHE A 341 14.52 -6.45 -0.92
C PHE A 341 13.86 -7.00 -2.18
N VAL A 342 14.64 -7.24 -3.24
CA VAL A 342 14.19 -7.97 -4.44
C VAL A 342 14.66 -9.40 -4.33
N GLY A 343 13.74 -10.35 -4.46
CA GLY A 343 14.04 -11.78 -4.43
C GLY A 343 13.36 -12.50 -5.57
N THR A 344 13.76 -13.75 -5.81
CA THR A 344 13.15 -14.62 -6.82
C THR A 344 12.49 -15.80 -6.13
N THR A 345 11.31 -16.18 -6.60
CA THR A 345 10.59 -17.37 -6.13
C THR A 345 9.94 -18.09 -7.32
N ASP A 346 9.75 -19.40 -7.17
CA ASP A 346 9.03 -20.17 -8.17
C ASP A 346 7.54 -19.88 -8.13
N SER A 347 6.94 -19.78 -9.30
CA SER A 347 5.51 -19.53 -9.49
C SER A 347 4.95 -20.42 -10.60
N LEU A 348 3.63 -20.36 -10.82
CA LEU A 348 2.98 -21.07 -11.93
C LEU A 348 3.51 -20.69 -13.32
N VAL A 349 4.20 -19.56 -13.45
CA VAL A 349 4.78 -19.06 -14.71
C VAL A 349 6.31 -19.19 -14.76
N GLY A 350 6.88 -19.94 -13.83
CA GLY A 350 8.32 -20.09 -13.64
C GLY A 350 8.89 -19.13 -12.59
N PRO A 351 10.22 -18.98 -12.50
CA PRO A 351 10.85 -18.08 -11.56
C PRO A 351 10.43 -16.63 -11.81
N VAL A 352 10.00 -15.94 -10.74
CA VAL A 352 9.55 -14.53 -10.80
C VAL A 352 10.30 -13.71 -9.77
N ALA A 353 10.88 -12.59 -10.22
CA ALA A 353 11.43 -11.58 -9.33
C ALA A 353 10.28 -10.78 -8.67
N MET A 354 10.34 -10.61 -7.35
CA MET A 354 9.31 -9.94 -6.57
C MET A 354 9.94 -9.07 -5.48
N LEU A 355 9.25 -8.02 -5.10
CA LEU A 355 9.57 -7.31 -3.86
C LEU A 355 9.23 -8.20 -2.68
N ARG A 356 10.14 -8.30 -1.71
CA ARG A 356 9.89 -8.97 -0.42
C ARG A 356 9.19 -8.02 0.54
N SER A 357 8.76 -8.52 1.68
CA SER A 357 8.22 -7.67 2.75
C SER A 357 9.18 -6.52 3.08
N PRO A 358 8.71 -5.27 3.26
CA PRO A 358 9.57 -4.18 3.72
C PRO A 358 10.00 -4.35 5.18
N LEU A 359 9.31 -5.20 5.95
CA LEU A 359 9.58 -5.43 7.37
C LEU A 359 10.87 -6.26 7.54
N ARG A 360 11.59 -5.96 8.62
CA ARG A 360 12.69 -6.77 9.14
C ARG A 360 12.33 -7.19 10.57
N ILE A 361 12.44 -8.47 10.85
CA ILE A 361 12.20 -9.07 12.17
C ILE A 361 13.56 -9.52 12.66
N ASP A 362 14.01 -9.02 13.79
CA ASP A 362 15.36 -9.26 14.34
C ASP A 362 16.48 -9.06 13.30
N GLY A 363 16.34 -8.00 12.50
CA GLY A 363 17.30 -7.63 11.46
C GLY A 363 17.21 -8.45 10.16
N LYS A 364 16.34 -9.45 10.10
CA LYS A 364 16.14 -10.32 8.92
C LYS A 364 14.81 -10.01 8.23
N ARG A 365 14.81 -10.07 6.92
CA ARG A 365 13.59 -9.94 6.12
C ARG A 365 12.93 -11.32 5.95
N PRO A 366 11.59 -11.43 6.07
CA PRO A 366 10.90 -12.67 5.75
C PRO A 366 11.25 -13.19 4.35
N GLU A 367 11.43 -14.48 4.22
CA GLU A 367 11.78 -15.12 2.95
C GLU A 367 10.60 -15.20 1.98
N LEU A 368 10.88 -15.23 0.69
CA LEU A 368 9.91 -15.60 -0.34
C LEU A 368 9.75 -17.14 -0.36
N ARG A 369 8.77 -17.64 0.39
CA ARG A 369 8.54 -19.08 0.58
C ARG A 369 7.83 -19.75 -0.60
N SER A 370 6.93 -19.01 -1.26
CA SER A 370 6.20 -19.49 -2.45
C SER A 370 5.67 -18.33 -3.27
N GLY A 371 5.71 -18.45 -4.59
CA GLY A 371 5.08 -17.53 -5.52
C GLY A 371 3.58 -17.79 -5.70
N PRO A 372 2.92 -16.97 -6.54
CA PRO A 372 1.50 -17.12 -6.86
C PRO A 372 1.16 -18.46 -7.49
N ARG A 373 0.04 -19.05 -7.07
CA ARG A 373 -0.47 -20.35 -7.51
C ARG A 373 -1.39 -20.26 -8.73
N GLY A 374 -1.50 -21.37 -9.45
CA GLY A 374 -2.53 -21.56 -10.47
C GLY A 374 -3.94 -21.59 -9.88
N LEU A 375 -4.94 -21.32 -10.71
CA LEU A 375 -6.34 -21.42 -10.32
C LEU A 375 -6.67 -22.88 -9.94
N GLY A 376 -7.14 -23.11 -8.71
CA GLY A 376 -7.47 -24.43 -8.18
C GLY A 376 -6.28 -25.37 -8.03
N GLN A 377 -5.06 -24.87 -8.04
CA GLN A 377 -3.85 -25.70 -7.99
C GLN A 377 -3.79 -26.59 -6.74
N ASP A 378 -4.44 -26.17 -5.68
CA ASP A 378 -4.44 -26.88 -4.38
C ASP A 378 -5.86 -27.40 -4.03
N ASN A 379 -6.68 -27.77 -5.03
CA ASN A 379 -8.05 -28.28 -4.83
C ASN A 379 -8.11 -29.63 -4.09
N ASP A 380 -7.02 -30.38 -4.05
CA ASP A 380 -6.86 -31.57 -3.23
C ASP A 380 -7.11 -31.31 -1.72
N LEU A 381 -6.90 -30.07 -1.29
CA LEU A 381 -7.23 -29.64 0.09
C LEU A 381 -8.73 -29.69 0.40
N LEU A 382 -9.58 -29.65 -0.62
CA LEU A 382 -11.04 -29.70 -0.44
C LEU A 382 -11.56 -31.12 -0.13
N GLY A 383 -10.71 -32.15 -0.29
CA GLY A 383 -11.10 -33.55 -0.19
C GLY A 383 -12.00 -33.99 -1.36
N ASP A 384 -12.18 -35.29 -1.48
CA ASP A 384 -13.12 -35.88 -2.45
C ASP A 384 -14.58 -35.66 -2.01
#